data_083650299dafb5d088fc4905752f80fe
#
_entry.id   083650299dafb5d088fc4905752f80fe
#
_cell.length_a   1.000
_cell.length_b   1.000
_cell.length_c   1.000
_cell.angle_alpha   90.00
_cell.angle_beta   90.00
_cell.angle_gamma   90.00
#
_symmetry.space_group_name_H-M   'P 1'
#
loop_
_entity.id
_entity.type
_entity.pdbx_description
1 polymer ?
#
loop_
_entity_poly.entity_id
_entity_poly.type
_entity_poly.pdbx_seq_one_letter_code
_entity_poly.pdbx_strand_id
1 'polypeptide(L)'
;MRKLITTLLCSVMLLCNAAYGFSQNYDVRTKSDITAAQLDARLENRLKGTGLYFIEAQEEYGINAEFLAAIAIHESGNGSSVAARRKNNFFGLMGSRGQLSFATQREGIMAAAKTLTKTDGYYFGRGRYTIRKIGQRYASDKRWSSRVVTTMRSIR
;
A
#
# COMPACT_ATOMS: atom_id res chain seq x y z
N MET A 1 -7.78 52.77 -17.52
CA MET A 1 -8.53 51.47 -17.59
C MET A 1 -7.54 50.35 -17.83
N ARG A 2 -6.83 49.89 -16.79
CA ARG A 2 -5.91 48.72 -16.86
C ARG A 2 -5.55 48.29 -15.43
N LYS A 3 -6.49 47.74 -14.68
CA LYS A 3 -6.22 47.03 -13.40
C LYS A 3 -7.45 46.17 -13.09
N LEU A 4 -7.59 45.00 -13.69
CA LEU A 4 -8.64 44.03 -13.27
C LEU A 4 -8.50 42.64 -13.94
N ILE A 5 -7.29 42.12 -14.21
CA ILE A 5 -7.15 40.76 -14.78
C ILE A 5 -6.09 39.89 -14.03
N THR A 6 -5.64 40.32 -12.84
CA THR A 6 -4.55 39.56 -12.16
C THR A 6 -5.00 38.79 -10.93
N THR A 7 -6.31 38.68 -10.64
CA THR A 7 -6.78 38.07 -9.37
C THR A 7 -7.57 36.78 -9.55
N LEU A 8 -7.66 36.25 -10.78
CA LEU A 8 -8.49 35.05 -11.03
C LEU A 8 -7.71 33.76 -11.32
N LEU A 9 -6.38 33.81 -11.35
CA LEU A 9 -5.58 32.59 -11.58
C LEU A 9 -5.04 31.93 -10.30
N CYS A 10 -5.22 32.51 -9.13
CA CYS A 10 -4.72 31.95 -7.86
C CYS A 10 -5.76 31.10 -7.11
N SER A 11 -7.03 31.10 -7.54
CA SER A 11 -8.11 30.42 -6.81
C SER A 11 -8.41 28.99 -7.28
N VAL A 12 -7.79 28.52 -8.36
CA VAL A 12 -8.05 27.17 -8.90
C VAL A 12 -7.06 26.12 -8.39
N MET A 13 -5.93 26.52 -7.80
CA MET A 13 -4.96 25.56 -7.24
C MET A 13 -5.20 25.15 -5.79
N LEU A 14 -6.24 25.65 -5.11
CA LEU A 14 -6.49 25.37 -3.68
C LEU A 14 -7.61 24.35 -3.42
N LEU A 15 -8.17 23.71 -4.44
CA LEU A 15 -9.29 22.77 -4.26
C LEU A 15 -8.96 21.30 -4.51
N CYS A 16 -7.69 20.92 -4.58
CA CYS A 16 -7.30 19.52 -4.75
C CYS A 16 -6.66 18.90 -3.50
N ASN A 17 -6.84 19.50 -2.32
CA ASN A 17 -6.65 18.82 -1.04
C ASN A 17 -7.98 18.30 -0.51
N ALA A 18 -8.69 17.52 -1.32
CA ALA A 18 -9.64 16.57 -0.77
C ALA A 18 -8.79 15.64 0.10
N ALA A 19 -8.82 15.87 1.42
CA ALA A 19 -8.22 14.99 2.39
C ALA A 19 -8.72 13.58 2.09
N TYR A 20 -7.92 12.77 1.42
CA TYR A 20 -8.16 11.34 1.30
C TYR A 20 -8.09 10.78 2.71
N GLY A 21 -9.24 10.82 3.37
CA GLY A 21 -9.36 10.41 4.76
C GLY A 21 -9.24 8.91 4.86
N PHE A 22 -8.03 8.36 4.77
CA PHE A 22 -7.85 6.95 5.10
C PHE A 22 -8.42 6.68 6.47
N SER A 23 -9.33 5.73 6.54
CA SER A 23 -9.94 5.24 7.76
C SER A 23 -9.91 3.72 7.76
N GLN A 24 -10.21 3.09 8.89
CA GLN A 24 -10.30 1.63 8.92
C GLN A 24 -11.41 1.07 8.02
N ASN A 25 -12.39 1.89 7.64
CA ASN A 25 -13.46 1.51 6.72
C ASN A 25 -13.13 1.82 5.25
N TYR A 26 -11.92 2.32 4.96
CA TYR A 26 -11.46 2.59 3.60
C TYR A 26 -11.47 1.31 2.76
N ASP A 27 -12.06 1.38 1.56
CA ASP A 27 -12.10 0.28 0.60
C ASP A 27 -10.76 0.24 -0.15
N VAL A 28 -10.00 -0.82 0.07
CA VAL A 28 -8.65 -0.99 -0.49
C VAL A 28 -8.63 -1.30 -1.99
N ARG A 29 -9.79 -1.39 -2.64
CA ARG A 29 -9.90 -1.47 -4.11
C ARG A 29 -9.92 -0.09 -4.75
N THR A 30 -10.10 0.96 -3.97
CA THR A 30 -10.03 2.34 -4.46
C THR A 30 -8.61 2.63 -4.94
N LYS A 31 -8.48 2.90 -6.24
CA LYS A 31 -7.18 3.19 -6.85
C LYS A 31 -6.55 4.44 -6.22
N SER A 32 -5.27 4.34 -5.88
CA SER A 32 -4.47 5.49 -5.47
C SER A 32 -3.95 6.25 -6.69
N ASP A 33 -3.79 7.56 -6.56
CA ASP A 33 -3.13 8.44 -7.52
C ASP A 33 -1.66 8.72 -7.17
N ILE A 34 -1.14 8.04 -6.13
CA ILE A 34 0.27 8.18 -5.72
C ILE A 34 1.20 7.70 -6.84
N THR A 35 2.29 8.42 -7.04
CA THR A 35 3.31 8.03 -8.01
C THR A 35 4.37 7.11 -7.39
N ALA A 36 5.07 6.35 -8.23
CA ALA A 36 6.21 5.53 -7.80
C ALA A 36 7.27 6.35 -7.07
N ALA A 37 7.59 7.54 -7.58
CA ALA A 37 8.57 8.43 -6.97
C ALA A 37 8.14 8.92 -5.57
N GLN A 38 6.85 9.21 -5.38
CA GLN A 38 6.31 9.59 -4.06
C GLN A 38 6.40 8.43 -3.06
N LEU A 39 6.09 7.20 -3.49
CA LEU A 39 6.29 6.01 -2.67
C LEU A 39 7.77 5.83 -2.31
N ASP A 40 8.67 5.90 -3.29
CA ASP A 40 10.11 5.70 -3.08
C ASP A 40 10.73 6.73 -2.14
N ALA A 41 10.19 7.93 -2.08
CA ALA A 41 10.61 8.97 -1.13
C ALA A 41 10.33 8.59 0.34
N ARG A 42 9.46 7.62 0.60
CA ARG A 42 9.04 7.16 1.93
C ARG A 42 9.49 5.74 2.26
N LEU A 43 9.89 4.99 1.25
CA LEU A 43 10.36 3.61 1.42
C LEU A 43 11.85 3.58 1.76
N GLU A 44 12.25 2.68 2.65
CA GLU A 44 13.60 2.57 3.16
C GLU A 44 14.16 1.15 2.96
N ASN A 45 15.45 0.99 3.24
CA ASN A 45 16.15 -0.28 3.21
C ASN A 45 15.87 -1.05 1.90
N ARG A 46 15.45 -2.30 1.98
CA ARG A 46 15.16 -3.15 0.82
C ARG A 46 13.86 -2.78 0.09
N LEU A 47 13.01 -1.93 0.66
CA LEU A 47 11.84 -1.39 -0.02
C LEU A 47 12.15 -0.15 -0.87
N LYS A 48 13.26 0.54 -0.63
CA LYS A 48 13.65 1.72 -1.42
C LYS A 48 13.83 1.33 -2.88
N GLY A 49 13.25 2.12 -3.78
CA GLY A 49 13.27 1.86 -5.24
C GLY A 49 12.23 0.85 -5.72
N THR A 50 11.30 0.41 -4.86
CA THR A 50 10.25 -0.54 -5.25
C THR A 50 8.90 0.12 -5.52
N GLY A 51 8.80 1.43 -5.46
CA GLY A 51 7.54 2.18 -5.64
C GLY A 51 6.81 1.81 -6.91
N LEU A 52 7.53 1.60 -8.03
CA LEU A 52 6.94 1.16 -9.29
C LEU A 52 6.21 -0.18 -9.16
N TYR A 53 6.74 -1.12 -8.38
CA TYR A 53 6.13 -2.45 -8.25
C TYR A 53 4.82 -2.42 -7.48
N PHE A 54 4.63 -1.46 -6.56
CA PHE A 54 3.35 -1.23 -5.90
C PHE A 54 2.31 -0.64 -6.86
N ILE A 55 2.72 0.26 -7.77
CA ILE A 55 1.84 0.78 -8.82
C ILE A 55 1.45 -0.33 -9.81
N GLU A 56 2.41 -1.15 -10.26
CA GLU A 56 2.12 -2.32 -11.11
C GLU A 56 1.14 -3.29 -10.43
N ALA A 57 1.33 -3.56 -9.14
CA ALA A 57 0.44 -4.42 -8.38
C ALA A 57 -0.98 -3.83 -8.27
N GLN A 58 -1.11 -2.52 -8.13
CA GLN A 58 -2.40 -1.84 -8.16
C GLN A 58 -3.11 -2.02 -9.51
N GLU A 59 -2.39 -1.82 -10.61
CA GLU A 59 -2.97 -1.96 -11.95
C GLU A 59 -3.37 -3.40 -12.27
N GLU A 60 -2.55 -4.38 -11.88
CA GLU A 60 -2.78 -5.78 -12.21
C GLU A 60 -3.82 -6.45 -11.29
N TYR A 61 -3.82 -6.12 -10.00
CA TYR A 61 -4.65 -6.82 -9.00
C TYR A 61 -5.76 -5.97 -8.41
N GLY A 62 -5.88 -4.69 -8.76
CA GLY A 62 -6.92 -3.82 -8.24
C GLY A 62 -6.85 -3.60 -6.72
N ILE A 63 -5.64 -3.56 -6.15
CA ILE A 63 -5.38 -3.27 -4.75
C ILE A 63 -4.67 -1.92 -4.61
N ASN A 64 -5.14 -1.06 -3.71
CA ASN A 64 -4.56 0.27 -3.49
C ASN A 64 -3.06 0.19 -3.18
N ALA A 65 -2.24 0.94 -3.93
CA ALA A 65 -0.77 0.91 -3.83
C ALA A 65 -0.26 1.35 -2.45
N GLU A 66 -0.86 2.38 -1.84
CA GLU A 66 -0.48 2.87 -0.51
C GLU A 66 -0.83 1.85 0.57
N PHE A 67 -1.96 1.17 0.45
CA PHE A 67 -2.34 0.10 1.37
C PHE A 67 -1.35 -1.07 1.29
N LEU A 68 -1.01 -1.51 0.09
CA LEU A 68 -0.05 -2.60 -0.11
C LEU A 68 1.34 -2.22 0.43
N ALA A 69 1.80 -0.99 0.16
CA ALA A 69 3.07 -0.48 0.67
C ALA A 69 3.06 -0.37 2.21
N ALA A 70 1.95 0.09 2.81
CA ALA A 70 1.83 0.17 4.26
C ALA A 70 1.93 -1.21 4.93
N ILE A 71 1.34 -2.24 4.35
CA ILE A 71 1.52 -3.62 4.86
C ILE A 71 2.99 -4.05 4.73
N ALA A 72 3.62 -3.83 3.58
CA ALA A 72 5.02 -4.20 3.37
C ALA A 72 5.95 -3.53 4.40
N ILE A 73 5.72 -2.25 4.71
CA ILE A 73 6.45 -1.51 5.75
C ILE A 73 6.29 -2.20 7.12
N HIS A 74 5.05 -2.53 7.51
CA HIS A 74 4.77 -3.15 8.81
C HIS A 74 5.40 -4.54 8.95
N GLU A 75 5.18 -5.39 7.96
CA GLU A 75 5.58 -6.80 8.02
C GLU A 75 7.10 -7.01 7.85
N SER A 76 7.77 -6.07 7.18
CA SER A 76 9.21 -6.18 6.93
C SER A 76 10.07 -5.24 7.79
N GLY A 77 9.48 -4.45 8.68
CA GLY A 77 10.19 -3.39 9.38
C GLY A 77 10.83 -2.42 8.39
N ASN A 78 10.01 -1.91 7.47
CA ASN A 78 10.41 -1.07 6.35
C ASN A 78 11.57 -1.67 5.52
N GLY A 79 11.47 -2.97 5.20
CA GLY A 79 12.46 -3.68 4.39
C GLY A 79 13.71 -4.14 5.13
N SER A 80 13.79 -4.01 6.46
CA SER A 80 14.97 -4.36 7.26
C SER A 80 15.00 -5.82 7.74
N SER A 81 13.86 -6.55 7.70
CA SER A 81 13.77 -7.91 8.19
C SER A 81 14.67 -8.89 7.42
N VAL A 82 15.01 -10.02 8.05
CA VAL A 82 15.78 -11.10 7.39
C VAL A 82 15.04 -11.62 6.16
N ALA A 83 13.72 -11.79 6.23
CA ALA A 83 12.91 -12.24 5.12
C ALA A 83 12.95 -11.25 3.93
N ALA A 84 12.87 -9.95 4.20
CA ALA A 84 12.99 -8.91 3.18
C ALA A 84 14.39 -8.93 2.53
N ARG A 85 15.46 -9.03 3.33
CA ARG A 85 16.84 -8.95 2.84
C ARG A 85 17.30 -10.17 2.06
N ARG A 86 16.92 -11.37 2.50
CA ARG A 86 17.43 -12.63 1.95
C ARG A 86 16.47 -13.35 1.02
N LYS A 87 15.16 -13.04 1.12
CA LYS A 87 14.11 -13.78 0.41
C LYS A 87 13.20 -12.88 -0.45
N ASN A 88 13.44 -11.57 -0.50
CA ASN A 88 12.54 -10.59 -1.13
C ASN A 88 11.07 -10.75 -0.68
N ASN A 89 10.86 -11.20 0.56
CA ASN A 89 9.56 -11.47 1.15
C ASN A 89 9.23 -10.39 2.17
N PHE A 90 8.53 -9.36 1.71
CA PHE A 90 8.18 -8.18 2.52
C PHE A 90 6.89 -8.36 3.32
N PHE A 91 6.16 -9.43 3.10
CA PHE A 91 4.83 -9.66 3.67
C PHE A 91 4.76 -10.88 4.59
N GLY A 92 5.88 -11.54 4.82
CA GLY A 92 5.91 -12.75 5.63
C GLY A 92 5.16 -13.93 5.00
N LEU A 93 5.04 -13.98 3.68
CA LEU A 93 4.31 -15.03 2.99
C LEU A 93 4.89 -16.40 3.31
N MET A 94 3.99 -17.34 3.66
CA MET A 94 4.35 -18.70 4.03
C MET A 94 3.92 -19.69 2.95
N GLY A 95 4.75 -20.69 2.72
CA GLY A 95 4.43 -21.87 1.93
C GLY A 95 4.45 -23.12 2.80
N SER A 96 4.26 -24.30 2.20
CA SER A 96 4.25 -25.59 2.93
C SER A 96 5.56 -25.94 3.64
N ARG A 97 6.68 -25.36 3.18
CA ARG A 97 8.02 -25.59 3.71
C ARG A 97 8.61 -24.38 4.46
N GLY A 98 7.79 -23.46 4.92
CA GLY A 98 8.19 -22.23 5.62
C GLY A 98 8.06 -20.97 4.78
N GLN A 99 8.80 -19.92 5.14
CA GLN A 99 8.72 -18.64 4.43
C GLN A 99 9.13 -18.77 2.97
N LEU A 100 8.28 -18.22 2.07
CA LEU A 100 8.57 -18.16 0.64
C LEU A 100 9.79 -17.27 0.36
N SER A 101 10.51 -17.64 -0.71
CA SER A 101 11.61 -16.87 -1.27
C SER A 101 11.29 -16.52 -2.72
N PHE A 102 11.56 -15.28 -3.12
CA PHE A 102 11.31 -14.77 -4.45
C PHE A 102 12.63 -14.36 -5.10
N ALA A 103 12.76 -14.55 -6.42
CA ALA A 103 13.97 -14.19 -7.14
C ALA A 103 14.18 -12.67 -7.15
N THR A 104 13.10 -11.89 -7.20
CA THR A 104 13.13 -10.43 -7.24
C THR A 104 12.18 -9.81 -6.23
N GLN A 105 12.42 -8.53 -5.89
CA GLN A 105 11.52 -7.72 -5.05
C GLN A 105 10.14 -7.58 -5.72
N ARG A 106 10.12 -7.39 -7.05
CA ARG A 106 8.89 -7.33 -7.85
C ARG A 106 8.04 -8.59 -7.65
N GLU A 107 8.63 -9.77 -7.82
CA GLU A 107 7.91 -11.04 -7.62
C GLU A 107 7.31 -11.15 -6.22
N GLY A 108 8.04 -10.77 -5.18
CA GLY A 108 7.55 -10.79 -3.80
C GLY A 108 6.34 -9.88 -3.59
N ILE A 109 6.37 -8.67 -4.16
CA ILE A 109 5.27 -7.70 -4.07
C ILE A 109 4.05 -8.18 -4.86
N MET A 110 4.25 -8.65 -6.11
CA MET A 110 3.18 -9.17 -6.95
C MET A 110 2.52 -10.42 -6.34
N ALA A 111 3.31 -11.32 -5.76
CA ALA A 111 2.79 -12.51 -5.07
C ALA A 111 1.92 -12.14 -3.86
N ALA A 112 2.29 -11.11 -3.11
CA ALA A 112 1.50 -10.62 -2.00
C ALA A 112 0.18 -10.00 -2.47
N ALA A 113 0.22 -9.15 -3.50
CA ALA A 113 -0.97 -8.56 -4.10
C ALA A 113 -1.95 -9.65 -4.58
N LYS A 114 -1.46 -10.62 -5.34
CA LYS A 114 -2.23 -11.78 -5.80
C LYS A 114 -2.86 -12.56 -4.64
N THR A 115 -2.10 -12.79 -3.56
CA THR A 115 -2.59 -13.53 -2.39
C THR A 115 -3.69 -12.77 -1.66
N LEU A 116 -3.54 -11.45 -1.51
CA LEU A 116 -4.51 -10.61 -0.83
C LEU A 116 -5.82 -10.48 -1.60
N THR A 117 -5.75 -10.35 -2.93
CA THR A 117 -6.90 -10.04 -3.79
C THR A 117 -7.67 -11.25 -4.27
N LYS A 118 -7.21 -12.46 -3.98
CA LYS A 118 -7.90 -13.68 -4.35
C LYS A 118 -9.34 -13.68 -3.83
N THR A 119 -10.33 -13.66 -4.73
CA THR A 119 -11.77 -13.45 -4.41
C THR A 119 -12.39 -14.60 -3.62
N ASP A 120 -11.92 -15.84 -3.84
CA ASP A 120 -12.23 -17.01 -3.03
C ASP A 120 -11.26 -17.20 -1.85
N GLY A 121 -10.32 -16.25 -1.70
CA GLY A 121 -9.23 -16.31 -0.74
C GLY A 121 -9.60 -15.86 0.66
N TYR A 122 -8.61 -16.04 1.53
CA TYR A 122 -8.75 -15.76 2.97
C TYR A 122 -8.97 -14.28 3.28
N TYR A 123 -8.35 -13.36 2.51
CA TYR A 123 -8.39 -11.92 2.78
C TYR A 123 -9.57 -11.22 2.11
N PHE A 124 -9.64 -11.15 0.79
CA PHE A 124 -10.72 -10.48 0.05
C PHE A 124 -12.00 -11.31 -0.06
N GLY A 125 -11.94 -12.61 0.13
CA GLY A 125 -13.10 -13.49 0.02
C GLY A 125 -14.27 -13.02 0.91
N ARG A 126 -15.52 -13.24 0.44
CA ARG A 126 -16.77 -12.86 1.13
C ARG A 126 -16.92 -11.34 1.35
N GLY A 127 -16.45 -10.50 0.42
CA GLY A 127 -16.66 -9.05 0.45
C GLY A 127 -15.86 -8.31 1.53
N ARG A 128 -14.69 -8.81 1.90
CA ARG A 128 -13.80 -8.16 2.85
C ARG A 128 -12.85 -7.19 2.15
N TYR A 129 -13.33 -6.00 1.84
CA TYR A 129 -12.55 -5.00 1.09
C TYR A 129 -12.11 -3.79 1.91
N THR A 130 -12.46 -3.72 3.19
CA THR A 130 -12.01 -2.62 4.07
C THR A 130 -10.80 -3.03 4.90
N ILE A 131 -9.95 -2.05 5.23
CA ILE A 131 -8.75 -2.26 6.06
C ILE A 131 -9.12 -3.01 7.35
N ARG A 132 -10.24 -2.65 7.99
CA ARG A 132 -10.75 -3.32 9.19
C ARG A 132 -11.05 -4.80 8.96
N LYS A 133 -11.81 -5.11 7.91
CA LYS A 133 -12.22 -6.50 7.62
C LYS A 133 -11.02 -7.38 7.22
N ILE A 134 -10.07 -6.81 6.48
CA ILE A 134 -8.83 -7.49 6.14
C ILE A 134 -8.00 -7.72 7.40
N GLY A 135 -7.84 -6.69 8.24
CA GLY A 135 -7.05 -6.74 9.46
C GLY A 135 -7.52 -7.82 10.45
N GLN A 136 -8.82 -8.08 10.53
CA GLN A 136 -9.38 -9.17 11.36
C GLN A 136 -8.89 -10.57 10.93
N ARG A 137 -8.39 -10.70 9.72
CA ARG A 137 -7.83 -11.93 9.17
C ARG A 137 -6.31 -11.90 9.09
N TYR A 138 -5.74 -10.70 8.93
CA TYR A 138 -4.32 -10.52 8.70
C TYR A 138 -3.49 -10.65 9.98
N ALA A 139 -3.99 -10.10 11.08
CA ALA A 139 -3.26 -10.05 12.34
C ALA A 139 -4.16 -10.32 13.56
N SER A 140 -3.59 -10.96 14.59
CA SER A 140 -4.22 -11.12 15.90
C SER A 140 -4.27 -9.78 16.69
N ASP A 141 -3.38 -8.84 16.39
CA ASP A 141 -3.36 -7.53 17.01
C ASP A 141 -4.51 -6.64 16.50
N LYS A 142 -5.45 -6.33 17.39
CA LYS A 142 -6.61 -5.47 17.11
C LYS A 142 -6.23 -4.06 16.62
N ARG A 143 -5.01 -3.58 16.88
CA ARG A 143 -4.51 -2.27 16.46
C ARG A 143 -3.89 -2.28 15.05
N TRP A 144 -3.76 -3.44 14.42
CA TRP A 144 -3.15 -3.56 13.09
C TRP A 144 -3.78 -2.60 12.07
N SER A 145 -5.11 -2.58 11.97
CA SER A 145 -5.83 -1.70 11.03
C SER A 145 -5.56 -0.21 11.27
N SER A 146 -5.47 0.20 12.54
CA SER A 146 -5.14 1.60 12.88
C SER A 146 -3.71 1.95 12.48
N ARG A 147 -2.76 1.04 12.71
CA ARG A 147 -1.36 1.25 12.31
C ARG A 147 -1.22 1.35 10.79
N VAL A 148 -1.86 0.45 10.05
CA VAL A 148 -1.86 0.51 8.57
C VAL A 148 -2.40 1.86 8.09
N VAL A 149 -3.54 2.32 8.63
CA VAL A 149 -4.10 3.65 8.29
C VAL A 149 -3.11 4.77 8.59
N THR A 150 -2.44 4.74 9.74
CA THR A 150 -1.42 5.74 10.10
C THR A 150 -0.27 5.74 9.10
N THR A 151 0.22 4.56 8.72
CA THR A 151 1.30 4.43 7.72
C THR A 151 0.85 4.90 6.34
N MET A 152 -0.35 4.56 5.88
CA MET A 152 -0.88 5.09 4.62
C MET A 152 -0.90 6.63 4.59
N ARG A 153 -1.28 7.25 5.70
CA ARG A 153 -1.24 8.73 5.83
C ARG A 153 0.18 9.31 5.81
N SER A 154 1.14 8.59 6.36
CA SER A 154 2.55 9.03 6.38
C SER A 154 3.28 8.84 5.06
N ILE A 155 2.83 7.92 4.23
CA ILE A 155 3.38 7.67 2.88
C ILE A 155 2.97 8.81 1.93
N ARG A 156 1.81 9.37 2.12
CA ARG A 156 1.25 10.42 1.29
C ARG A 156 1.79 11.81 1.70
#